data_a72ce2b3d797038bc9972d63153bcd36
#
_entry.id   a72ce2b3d797038bc9972d63153bcd36
#
_cell.length_a   1.000
_cell.length_b   1.000
_cell.length_c   1.000
_cell.angle_alpha   90.00
_cell.angle_beta   90.00
_cell.angle_gamma   90.00
#
_symmetry.space_group_name_H-M   'P 1'
#
loop_
_entity.id
_entity.type
_entity.pdbx_description
1 polymer ?
#
loop_
_entity_poly.entity_id
_entity_poly.type
_entity_poly.pdbx_seq_one_letter_code
_entity_poly.pdbx_strand_id
1 'polypeptide(L)'
;MSDEPHPYEEGKRAGLHPLIVILGILLGLWLFVFLIVPSSKNKQAAGTEGPTGPIIEDPEAAPVLFKVQATILDMNAISLTVPPEATESQVAGLLKRFKKDRLAGTLTELLPATTPGHKLGNHAVADIYIVSDAQYAQPDVIRTLTRGAHAPGNLYPQAVPFETAMEAIRGHYRIDLNDTGNPDSASLGFADESGVHSKQYRKIF
;
A
#
# COMPACT_ATOMS: atom_id res chain seq x y z
N MET A 1 -59.19 -26.12 72.54
CA MET A 1 -57.83 -25.61 72.46
C MET A 1 -57.35 -26.07 71.07
N SER A 2 -57.45 -25.17 70.11
CA SER A 2 -57.14 -25.42 68.67
C SER A 2 -55.86 -24.70 68.39
N ASP A 3 -54.79 -25.46 68.08
CA ASP A 3 -53.57 -24.95 67.61
C ASP A 3 -53.72 -24.68 66.08
N GLU A 4 -53.66 -23.43 65.65
CA GLU A 4 -53.53 -23.04 64.29
C GLU A 4 -52.04 -23.00 63.90
N PRO A 5 -51.66 -23.64 62.80
CA PRO A 5 -50.30 -23.52 62.34
C PRO A 5 -50.04 -22.19 61.56
N HIS A 6 -49.00 -21.46 61.93
CA HIS A 6 -48.55 -20.27 61.26
C HIS A 6 -48.08 -20.57 59.85
N PRO A 7 -48.43 -19.76 58.82
CA PRO A 7 -47.91 -19.92 57.50
C PRO A 7 -46.46 -19.41 57.43
N TYR A 8 -45.57 -20.26 56.96
CA TYR A 8 -44.20 -19.88 56.64
C TYR A 8 -44.20 -18.89 55.49
N GLU A 9 -43.66 -17.71 55.72
CA GLU A 9 -43.38 -16.74 54.67
C GLU A 9 -42.21 -17.30 53.81
N GLU A 10 -42.52 -17.77 52.61
CA GLU A 10 -41.53 -18.03 51.55
C GLU A 10 -40.86 -16.75 51.14
N GLY A 11 -39.64 -16.52 51.60
CA GLY A 11 -38.78 -15.43 51.18
C GLY A 11 -38.59 -15.46 49.65
N LYS A 12 -39.27 -14.56 48.95
CA LYS A 12 -39.03 -14.31 47.52
C LYS A 12 -37.54 -14.00 47.32
N ARG A 13 -36.77 -14.99 46.90
CA ARG A 13 -35.43 -14.76 46.36
C ARG A 13 -35.57 -13.89 45.14
N ALA A 14 -35.20 -12.64 45.24
CA ALA A 14 -35.12 -11.72 44.09
C ALA A 14 -34.06 -12.26 43.11
N GLY A 15 -34.51 -13.10 42.20
CA GLY A 15 -33.65 -13.55 41.08
C GLY A 15 -33.31 -12.32 40.23
N LEU A 16 -32.05 -12.13 39.98
CA LEU A 16 -31.58 -11.13 39.03
C LEU A 16 -32.32 -11.28 37.70
N HIS A 17 -32.89 -10.18 37.21
CA HIS A 17 -33.63 -10.19 35.95
C HIS A 17 -32.76 -10.73 34.82
N PRO A 18 -33.20 -11.69 34.00
CA PRO A 18 -32.36 -12.34 32.99
C PRO A 18 -31.68 -11.35 32.03
N LEU A 19 -32.29 -10.20 31.83
CA LEU A 19 -31.74 -9.11 31.04
C LEU A 19 -30.44 -8.53 31.64
N ILE A 20 -30.36 -8.44 32.99
CA ILE A 20 -29.14 -7.95 33.68
C ILE A 20 -28.01 -8.95 33.56
N VAL A 21 -28.33 -10.26 33.62
CA VAL A 21 -27.33 -11.32 33.46
C VAL A 21 -26.74 -11.32 32.01
N ILE A 22 -27.63 -11.18 31.03
CA ILE A 22 -27.21 -11.10 29.61
C ILE A 22 -26.35 -9.85 29.36
N LEU A 23 -26.76 -8.69 29.89
CA LEU A 23 -26.00 -7.45 29.76
C LEU A 23 -24.61 -7.56 30.43
N GLY A 24 -24.54 -8.20 31.59
CA GLY A 24 -23.28 -8.46 32.30
C GLY A 24 -22.32 -9.35 31.51
N ILE A 25 -22.85 -10.41 30.87
CA ILE A 25 -22.07 -11.31 30.03
C ILE A 25 -21.54 -10.60 28.78
N LEU A 26 -22.36 -9.79 28.10
CA LEU A 26 -21.95 -9.02 26.95
C LEU A 26 -20.90 -7.97 27.31
N LEU A 27 -21.03 -7.28 28.42
CA LEU A 27 -20.05 -6.31 28.90
C LEU A 27 -18.75 -6.99 29.30
N GLY A 28 -18.80 -8.15 29.94
CA GLY A 28 -17.64 -8.97 30.29
C GLY A 28 -16.89 -9.46 29.07
N LEU A 29 -17.62 -9.96 28.04
CA LEU A 29 -17.05 -10.37 26.76
C LEU A 29 -16.40 -9.20 26.01
N TRP A 30 -17.03 -8.03 26.03
CA TRP A 30 -16.48 -6.82 25.41
C TRP A 30 -15.20 -6.36 26.11
N LEU A 31 -15.16 -6.33 27.44
CA LEU A 31 -13.98 -6.04 28.24
C LEU A 31 -12.86 -7.08 28.04
N PHE A 32 -13.22 -8.36 27.91
CA PHE A 32 -12.28 -9.44 27.66
C PHE A 32 -11.61 -9.30 26.29
N VAL A 33 -12.37 -8.92 25.25
CA VAL A 33 -11.81 -8.62 23.92
C VAL A 33 -10.86 -7.42 23.99
N PHE A 34 -11.19 -6.39 24.78
CA PHE A 34 -10.32 -5.22 24.96
C PHE A 34 -9.03 -5.52 25.73
N LEU A 35 -9.05 -6.51 26.63
CA LEU A 35 -7.89 -6.90 27.45
C LEU A 35 -6.98 -7.92 26.75
N ILE A 36 -7.56 -8.79 25.90
CA ILE A 36 -6.81 -9.87 25.23
C ILE A 36 -6.39 -9.48 23.81
N VAL A 37 -7.15 -8.62 23.13
CA VAL A 37 -6.61 -7.99 21.92
C VAL A 37 -5.64 -6.92 22.39
N PRO A 38 -4.32 -7.18 22.40
CA PRO A 38 -3.38 -6.09 22.63
C PRO A 38 -3.73 -5.06 21.57
N SER A 39 -4.06 -3.83 22.01
CA SER A 39 -4.03 -2.69 21.09
C SER A 39 -2.76 -2.86 20.30
N SER A 40 -2.89 -3.28 19.07
CA SER A 40 -1.81 -3.19 18.11
C SER A 40 -1.57 -1.70 17.93
N LYS A 41 -0.92 -1.09 18.95
CA LYS A 41 -0.02 0.02 18.67
C LYS A 41 0.83 -0.55 17.56
N ASN A 42 0.62 -0.03 16.34
CA ASN A 42 1.42 -0.31 15.20
C ASN A 42 2.84 -0.71 15.66
N LYS A 43 3.08 -2.00 15.85
CA LYS A 43 4.38 -2.52 15.57
C LYS A 43 4.45 -2.32 14.06
N GLN A 44 4.87 -1.14 13.67
CA GLN A 44 5.61 -0.97 12.45
C GLN A 44 6.40 -2.26 12.32
N ALA A 45 5.95 -3.14 11.42
CA ALA A 45 6.74 -4.28 11.04
C ALA A 45 8.12 -3.68 10.87
N ALA A 46 9.11 -4.26 11.57
CA ALA A 46 10.49 -3.81 11.44
C ALA A 46 10.84 -4.00 9.96
N GLY A 47 10.42 -3.02 9.16
CA GLY A 47 10.92 -2.84 7.82
C GLY A 47 12.42 -2.75 8.02
N THR A 48 13.15 -3.63 7.38
CA THR A 48 14.60 -3.55 7.29
C THR A 48 14.87 -2.09 6.93
N GLU A 49 15.49 -1.33 7.84
CA GLU A 49 15.85 0.06 7.58
C GLU A 49 16.70 0.03 6.31
N GLY A 50 16.09 0.40 5.20
CA GLY A 50 16.81 0.67 3.97
C GLY A 50 17.75 1.85 4.22
N PRO A 51 18.70 2.14 3.33
CA PRO A 51 19.65 3.22 3.52
C PRO A 51 18.90 4.53 3.71
N THR A 52 18.82 4.98 4.97
CA THR A 52 18.12 6.20 5.42
C THR A 52 18.92 7.47 5.09
N GLY A 53 19.95 7.36 4.26
CA GLY A 53 20.75 8.50 3.86
C GLY A 53 20.01 9.41 2.85
N PRO A 54 20.32 10.72 2.83
CA PRO A 54 19.84 11.60 1.78
C PRO A 54 20.30 11.04 0.42
N ILE A 55 19.41 11.10 -0.59
CA ILE A 55 19.81 10.81 -1.96
C ILE A 55 20.88 11.82 -2.32
N ILE A 56 22.11 11.37 -2.57
CA ILE A 56 23.16 12.22 -3.11
C ILE A 56 22.80 12.45 -4.57
N GLU A 57 22.08 13.53 -4.84
CA GLU A 57 21.73 13.91 -6.19
C GLU A 57 22.96 14.53 -6.84
N ASP A 58 23.37 13.93 -7.93
CA ASP A 58 24.31 14.57 -8.85
C ASP A 58 23.49 15.44 -9.80
N PRO A 59 23.55 16.78 -9.67
CA PRO A 59 22.81 17.69 -10.54
C PRO A 59 23.30 17.64 -12.00
N GLU A 60 24.48 17.10 -12.24
CA GLU A 60 25.07 16.92 -13.57
C GLU A 60 24.83 15.52 -14.13
N ALA A 61 24.09 14.66 -13.41
CA ALA A 61 23.81 13.32 -13.90
C ALA A 61 23.11 13.37 -15.28
N ALA A 62 23.72 12.77 -16.26
CA ALA A 62 23.17 12.74 -17.61
C ALA A 62 21.78 12.09 -17.61
N PRO A 63 20.84 12.59 -18.44
CA PRO A 63 19.51 11.98 -18.55
C PRO A 63 19.62 10.50 -18.90
N VAL A 64 18.88 9.66 -18.19
CA VAL A 64 18.84 8.23 -18.47
C VAL A 64 17.82 7.95 -19.58
N LEU A 65 18.20 7.07 -20.51
CA LEU A 65 17.29 6.52 -21.50
C LEU A 65 16.39 5.48 -20.85
N PHE A 66 15.14 5.44 -21.26
CA PHE A 66 14.19 4.44 -20.81
C PHE A 66 13.40 3.86 -21.99
N LYS A 67 12.82 2.69 -21.76
CA LYS A 67 11.93 2.04 -22.72
C LYS A 67 10.65 1.65 -22.02
N VAL A 68 9.48 2.01 -22.59
CA VAL A 68 8.18 1.52 -22.14
C VAL A 68 8.11 0.03 -22.46
N GLN A 69 7.89 -0.80 -21.43
CA GLN A 69 7.76 -2.25 -21.60
C GLN A 69 6.31 -2.68 -21.62
N ALA A 70 5.49 -2.12 -20.76
CA ALA A 70 4.07 -2.41 -20.76
C ALA A 70 3.23 -1.19 -20.36
N THR A 71 2.02 -1.12 -20.94
CA THR A 71 0.94 -0.23 -20.53
C THR A 71 -0.17 -1.13 -20.00
N ILE A 72 -0.52 -0.94 -18.72
CA ILE A 72 -1.40 -1.83 -17.96
C ILE A 72 -2.66 -1.04 -17.63
N LEU A 73 -3.62 -1.04 -18.56
CA LEU A 73 -4.81 -0.18 -18.49
C LEU A 73 -5.74 -0.49 -17.32
N ASP A 74 -5.88 -1.76 -16.96
CA ASP A 74 -6.71 -2.22 -15.84
C ASP A 74 -6.17 -1.76 -14.46
N MET A 75 -4.94 -1.26 -14.43
CA MET A 75 -4.27 -0.76 -13.22
C MET A 75 -3.87 0.71 -13.33
N ASN A 76 -4.14 1.35 -14.45
CA ASN A 76 -3.67 2.70 -14.76
C ASN A 76 -2.14 2.85 -14.60
N ALA A 77 -1.39 1.81 -14.95
CA ALA A 77 0.04 1.74 -14.70
C ALA A 77 0.87 1.59 -15.97
N ILE A 78 2.11 2.05 -15.87
CA ILE A 78 3.15 1.84 -16.89
C ILE A 78 4.36 1.22 -16.23
N SER A 79 4.98 0.26 -16.90
CA SER A 79 6.29 -0.25 -16.54
C SER A 79 7.35 0.15 -17.56
N LEU A 80 8.48 0.58 -17.05
CA LEU A 80 9.62 1.07 -17.81
C LEU A 80 10.88 0.27 -17.49
N THR A 81 11.76 0.12 -18.45
CA THR A 81 13.15 -0.31 -18.19
C THR A 81 14.13 0.85 -18.40
N VAL A 82 15.11 0.88 -17.52
CA VAL A 82 16.33 1.69 -17.64
C VAL A 82 17.54 0.78 -17.75
N PRO A 83 18.69 1.25 -18.28
CA PRO A 83 19.92 0.47 -18.29
C PRO A 83 20.29 -0.03 -16.89
N PRO A 84 20.86 -1.24 -16.75
CA PRO A 84 21.26 -1.77 -15.43
C PRO A 84 22.27 -0.88 -14.69
N GLU A 85 23.11 -0.17 -15.43
CA GLU A 85 24.11 0.76 -14.93
C GLU A 85 23.54 2.13 -14.53
N ALA A 86 22.25 2.38 -14.78
CA ALA A 86 21.62 3.64 -14.40
C ALA A 86 21.79 3.90 -12.88
N THR A 87 22.31 5.07 -12.54
CA THR A 87 22.53 5.47 -11.16
C THR A 87 21.22 5.87 -10.47
N GLU A 88 21.21 5.90 -9.12
CA GLU A 88 20.08 6.38 -8.36
C GLU A 88 19.74 7.84 -8.68
N SER A 89 20.76 8.69 -8.86
CA SER A 89 20.58 10.09 -9.27
C SER A 89 19.88 10.21 -10.62
N GLN A 90 20.22 9.35 -11.57
CA GLN A 90 19.59 9.31 -12.89
C GLN A 90 18.12 8.88 -12.79
N VAL A 91 17.80 7.85 -11.97
CA VAL A 91 16.42 7.41 -11.75
C VAL A 91 15.63 8.50 -11.04
N ALA A 92 16.18 9.14 -10.02
CA ALA A 92 15.55 10.27 -9.32
C ALA A 92 15.29 11.45 -10.28
N GLY A 93 16.26 11.78 -11.12
CA GLY A 93 16.12 12.80 -12.15
C GLY A 93 15.01 12.48 -13.15
N LEU A 94 14.88 11.22 -13.58
CA LEU A 94 13.81 10.77 -14.46
C LEU A 94 12.41 10.92 -13.81
N LEU A 95 12.28 10.54 -12.53
CA LEU A 95 11.03 10.69 -11.78
C LEU A 95 10.63 12.17 -11.62
N LYS A 96 11.59 13.04 -11.34
CA LYS A 96 11.37 14.49 -11.28
C LYS A 96 10.96 15.07 -12.65
N ARG A 97 11.55 14.57 -13.73
CA ARG A 97 11.16 14.92 -15.10
C ARG A 97 9.71 14.53 -15.37
N PHE A 98 9.29 13.30 -15.04
CA PHE A 98 7.90 12.88 -15.21
C PHE A 98 6.92 13.77 -14.45
N LYS A 99 7.26 14.18 -13.21
CA LYS A 99 6.44 15.15 -12.47
C LYS A 99 6.35 16.49 -13.19
N LYS A 100 7.48 17.02 -13.67
CA LYS A 100 7.51 18.28 -14.41
C LYS A 100 6.62 18.20 -15.66
N ASP A 101 6.79 17.13 -16.46
CA ASP A 101 6.03 16.95 -17.71
C ASP A 101 4.55 16.71 -17.44
N ARG A 102 4.20 16.00 -16.34
CA ARG A 102 2.81 15.89 -15.91
C ARG A 102 2.19 17.24 -15.57
N LEU A 103 2.86 18.05 -14.77
CA LEU A 103 2.37 19.38 -14.40
C LEU A 103 2.27 20.33 -15.60
N ALA A 104 3.10 20.14 -16.61
CA ALA A 104 3.05 20.86 -17.87
C ALA A 104 2.02 20.33 -18.87
N GLY A 105 1.42 19.15 -18.58
CA GLY A 105 0.48 18.49 -19.51
C GLY A 105 1.16 17.81 -20.72
N THR A 106 2.48 17.61 -20.66
CA THR A 106 3.29 17.02 -21.76
C THR A 106 3.71 15.58 -21.51
N LEU A 107 3.30 14.97 -20.40
CA LEU A 107 3.70 13.60 -20.05
C LEU A 107 3.34 12.57 -21.12
N THR A 108 2.25 12.79 -21.86
CA THR A 108 1.82 11.90 -22.96
C THR A 108 2.69 11.96 -24.20
N GLU A 109 3.56 12.93 -24.31
CA GLU A 109 4.60 12.96 -25.36
C GLU A 109 5.69 11.91 -25.09
N LEU A 110 5.81 11.49 -23.82
CA LEU A 110 6.82 10.53 -23.36
C LEU A 110 6.22 9.15 -23.03
N LEU A 111 5.03 9.13 -22.48
CA LEU A 111 4.38 7.92 -21.97
C LEU A 111 2.95 7.77 -22.52
N PRO A 112 2.53 6.56 -22.88
CA PRO A 112 1.16 6.33 -23.33
C PRO A 112 0.17 6.60 -22.20
N ALA A 113 -1.00 7.13 -22.54
CA ALA A 113 -2.10 7.35 -21.59
C ALA A 113 -2.64 6.02 -21.06
N THR A 114 -2.90 5.94 -19.75
CA THR A 114 -3.44 4.75 -19.08
C THR A 114 -4.85 4.93 -18.51
N THR A 115 -5.36 6.16 -18.50
CA THR A 115 -6.65 6.50 -17.88
C THR A 115 -7.61 7.18 -18.88
N PRO A 116 -7.98 6.49 -19.97
CA PRO A 116 -8.89 7.10 -20.96
C PRO A 116 -10.22 7.47 -20.30
N GLY A 117 -10.70 8.69 -20.57
CA GLY A 117 -11.97 9.18 -20.02
C GLY A 117 -11.95 9.65 -18.57
N HIS A 118 -10.78 9.62 -17.88
CA HIS A 118 -10.66 10.16 -16.53
C HIS A 118 -10.80 11.69 -16.51
N LYS A 119 -11.25 12.26 -15.36
CA LYS A 119 -11.39 13.72 -15.18
C LYS A 119 -10.09 14.51 -15.38
N LEU A 120 -8.95 13.87 -15.18
CA LEU A 120 -7.61 14.44 -15.45
C LEU A 120 -7.26 14.43 -16.96
N GLY A 121 -8.18 13.98 -17.80
CA GLY A 121 -7.98 13.83 -19.24
C GLY A 121 -7.35 12.49 -19.61
N ASN A 122 -7.33 12.22 -20.93
CA ASN A 122 -6.78 10.99 -21.50
C ASN A 122 -5.26 10.85 -21.30
N HIS A 123 -4.66 11.73 -20.52
CA HIS A 123 -3.24 11.90 -20.35
C HIS A 123 -2.75 11.46 -18.94
N ALA A 124 -3.68 11.09 -18.07
CA ALA A 124 -3.30 10.68 -16.73
C ALA A 124 -2.69 9.29 -16.72
N VAL A 125 -1.60 9.16 -15.98
CA VAL A 125 -0.95 7.90 -15.61
C VAL A 125 -0.95 7.87 -14.09
N ALA A 126 -1.47 6.79 -13.49
CA ALA A 126 -1.53 6.69 -12.03
C ALA A 126 -0.22 6.21 -11.42
N ASP A 127 0.36 5.16 -12.00
CA ASP A 127 1.57 4.54 -11.48
C ASP A 127 2.61 4.32 -12.58
N ILE A 128 3.87 4.64 -12.30
CA ILE A 128 5.01 4.37 -13.17
C ILE A 128 6.03 3.55 -12.39
N TYR A 129 6.27 2.34 -12.85
CA TYR A 129 7.26 1.42 -12.28
C TYR A 129 8.51 1.41 -13.14
N ILE A 130 9.67 1.62 -12.53
CA ILE A 130 10.98 1.62 -13.20
C ILE A 130 11.79 0.43 -12.70
N VAL A 131 12.24 -0.40 -13.60
CA VAL A 131 13.11 -1.56 -13.33
C VAL A 131 14.33 -1.55 -14.25
N SER A 132 15.35 -2.35 -13.95
CA SER A 132 16.50 -2.51 -14.84
C SER A 132 16.39 -3.73 -15.75
N ASP A 133 15.55 -4.73 -15.38
CA ASP A 133 15.40 -5.96 -16.14
C ASP A 133 13.94 -6.08 -16.64
N ALA A 134 13.78 -6.31 -17.94
CA ALA A 134 12.49 -6.39 -18.61
C ALA A 134 11.59 -7.53 -18.10
N GLN A 135 12.16 -8.58 -17.50
CA GLN A 135 11.36 -9.64 -16.89
C GLN A 135 10.49 -9.14 -15.75
N TYR A 136 10.98 -8.15 -14.98
CA TYR A 136 10.24 -7.54 -13.86
C TYR A 136 9.28 -6.42 -14.30
N ALA A 137 9.36 -5.99 -15.55
CA ALA A 137 8.46 -5.01 -16.13
C ALA A 137 7.17 -5.64 -16.70
N GLN A 138 7.01 -6.95 -16.62
CA GLN A 138 5.85 -7.64 -17.17
C GLN A 138 4.58 -7.33 -16.38
N PRO A 139 3.39 -7.25 -17.04
CA PRO A 139 2.14 -6.93 -16.37
C PRO A 139 1.83 -7.81 -15.16
N ASP A 140 2.11 -9.10 -15.22
CA ASP A 140 1.82 -10.02 -14.13
C ASP A 140 2.72 -9.81 -12.91
N VAL A 141 3.96 -9.36 -13.12
CA VAL A 141 4.87 -8.97 -12.05
C VAL A 141 4.37 -7.69 -11.37
N ILE A 142 3.97 -6.70 -12.15
CA ILE A 142 3.40 -5.45 -11.62
C ILE A 142 2.10 -5.72 -10.86
N ARG A 143 1.23 -6.61 -11.35
CA ARG A 143 0.02 -7.05 -10.61
C ARG A 143 0.34 -7.70 -9.27
N THR A 144 1.47 -8.41 -9.15
CA THR A 144 1.91 -8.94 -7.86
C THR A 144 2.16 -7.84 -6.85
N LEU A 145 2.78 -6.74 -7.26
CA LEU A 145 3.04 -5.57 -6.39
C LEU A 145 1.74 -4.91 -5.89
N THR A 146 0.78 -4.71 -6.78
CA THR A 146 -0.49 -4.04 -6.40
C THR A 146 -1.40 -4.90 -5.53
N ARG A 147 -1.27 -6.23 -5.60
CA ARG A 147 -2.00 -7.14 -4.70
C ARG A 147 -1.41 -7.17 -3.29
N GLY A 148 -0.16 -6.76 -3.14
CA GLY A 148 0.54 -6.68 -1.86
C GLY A 148 1.08 -8.03 -1.36
N ALA A 149 1.90 -7.97 -0.32
CA ALA A 149 2.59 -9.11 0.28
C ALA A 149 1.65 -10.19 0.85
N HIS A 150 0.42 -9.82 1.20
CA HIS A 150 -0.54 -10.70 1.87
C HIS A 150 -1.53 -11.38 0.92
N ALA A 151 -1.41 -11.15 -0.39
CA ALA A 151 -2.29 -11.82 -1.35
C ALA A 151 -2.03 -13.33 -1.34
N PRO A 152 -3.05 -14.19 -1.07
CA PRO A 152 -2.84 -15.63 -1.02
C PRO A 152 -2.43 -16.17 -2.40
N GLY A 153 -1.26 -16.79 -2.51
CA GLY A 153 -0.73 -17.33 -3.76
C GLY A 153 -1.63 -18.34 -4.44
N ASN A 154 -2.46 -19.08 -3.66
CA ASN A 154 -3.42 -20.03 -4.19
C ASN A 154 -4.60 -19.38 -4.91
N LEU A 155 -5.01 -18.17 -4.48
CA LEU A 155 -6.11 -17.42 -5.09
C LEU A 155 -5.60 -16.47 -6.19
N TYR A 156 -4.37 -16.01 -6.05
CA TYR A 156 -3.74 -15.08 -6.97
C TYR A 156 -2.35 -15.60 -7.35
N PRO A 157 -2.26 -16.42 -8.40
CA PRO A 157 -0.97 -16.89 -8.90
C PRO A 157 -0.02 -15.70 -9.11
N GLN A 158 1.18 -15.81 -8.59
CA GLN A 158 2.22 -14.78 -8.73
C GLN A 158 3.21 -15.24 -9.79
N ALA A 159 3.54 -14.35 -10.73
CA ALA A 159 4.58 -14.61 -11.73
C ALA A 159 5.96 -14.75 -11.07
N VAL A 160 6.18 -13.96 -10.01
CA VAL A 160 7.36 -14.02 -9.12
C VAL A 160 6.91 -13.75 -7.69
N PRO A 161 7.67 -14.16 -6.66
CA PRO A 161 7.38 -13.79 -5.27
C PRO A 161 7.31 -12.27 -5.10
N PHE A 162 6.41 -11.79 -4.23
CA PHE A 162 6.22 -10.36 -3.96
C PHE A 162 7.53 -9.64 -3.60
N GLU A 163 8.31 -10.24 -2.71
CA GLU A 163 9.59 -9.68 -2.25
C GLU A 163 10.59 -9.53 -3.41
N THR A 164 10.60 -10.50 -4.34
CA THR A 164 11.47 -10.44 -5.53
C THR A 164 11.03 -9.32 -6.47
N ALA A 165 9.72 -9.20 -6.72
CA ALA A 165 9.17 -8.12 -7.54
C ALA A 165 9.47 -6.74 -6.91
N MET A 166 9.26 -6.62 -5.60
CA MET A 166 9.46 -5.39 -4.84
C MET A 166 10.93 -4.92 -4.87
N GLU A 167 11.88 -5.83 -4.67
CA GLU A 167 13.31 -5.49 -4.69
C GLU A 167 13.83 -5.18 -6.10
N ALA A 168 13.13 -5.61 -7.15
CA ALA A 168 13.48 -5.28 -8.52
C ALA A 168 13.12 -3.84 -8.93
N ILE A 169 12.26 -3.16 -8.16
CA ILE A 169 11.86 -1.78 -8.47
C ILE A 169 13.00 -0.83 -8.15
N ARG A 170 13.44 -0.09 -9.15
CA ARG A 170 14.44 0.97 -9.05
C ARG A 170 13.83 2.31 -8.72
N GLY A 171 12.60 2.55 -9.18
CA GLY A 171 11.87 3.77 -8.90
C GLY A 171 10.37 3.57 -9.10
N HIS A 172 9.59 4.31 -8.32
CA HIS A 172 8.14 4.30 -8.38
C HIS A 172 7.61 5.74 -8.29
N TYR A 173 6.69 6.08 -9.20
CA TYR A 173 5.98 7.35 -9.20
C TYR A 173 4.49 7.05 -9.14
N ARG A 174 3.77 7.72 -8.24
CA ARG A 174 2.36 7.48 -8.01
C ARG A 174 1.56 8.77 -7.94
N ILE A 175 0.40 8.76 -8.57
CA ILE A 175 -0.62 9.78 -8.53
C ILE A 175 -1.90 9.15 -7.99
N ASP A 176 -2.50 9.76 -6.98
CA ASP A 176 -3.84 9.36 -6.55
C ASP A 176 -4.88 9.97 -7.50
N LEU A 177 -5.44 9.15 -8.36
CA LEU A 177 -6.47 9.59 -9.31
C LEU A 177 -7.84 9.84 -8.65
N ASN A 178 -8.06 9.31 -7.46
CA ASN A 178 -9.31 9.48 -6.71
C ASN A 178 -9.26 10.74 -5.83
N ASP A 179 -8.08 11.09 -5.34
CA ASP A 179 -7.83 12.29 -4.55
C ASP A 179 -6.72 13.14 -5.17
N THR A 180 -7.09 13.92 -6.16
CA THR A 180 -6.16 14.83 -6.86
C THR A 180 -5.66 16.00 -6.00
N GLY A 181 -6.20 16.16 -4.79
CA GLY A 181 -5.69 17.08 -3.77
C GLY A 181 -4.43 16.53 -3.08
N ASN A 182 -4.21 15.22 -3.11
CA ASN A 182 -2.97 14.63 -2.63
C ASN A 182 -1.82 14.94 -3.59
N PRO A 183 -0.66 15.32 -3.05
CA PRO A 183 0.51 15.54 -3.89
C PRO A 183 0.98 14.22 -4.50
N ASP A 184 1.49 14.29 -5.73
CA ASP A 184 2.18 13.17 -6.34
C ASP A 184 3.33 12.72 -5.46
N SER A 185 3.57 11.43 -5.42
CA SER A 185 4.66 10.84 -4.67
C SER A 185 5.62 10.07 -5.59
N ALA A 186 6.89 10.11 -5.27
CA ALA A 186 7.89 9.27 -5.92
C ALA A 186 8.96 8.83 -4.94
N SER A 187 9.50 7.65 -5.23
CA SER A 187 10.58 7.05 -4.45
C SER A 187 11.57 6.33 -5.35
N LEU A 188 12.81 6.22 -4.88
CA LEU A 188 13.66 5.10 -5.27
C LEU A 188 13.17 3.86 -4.54
N GLY A 189 13.24 2.70 -5.19
CA GLY A 189 12.63 1.49 -4.67
C GLY A 189 11.11 1.58 -4.63
N PHE A 190 10.48 0.63 -3.94
CA PHE A 190 9.04 0.46 -3.85
C PHE A 190 8.57 0.55 -2.41
N ALA A 191 7.40 1.15 -2.21
CA ALA A 191 6.61 1.02 -0.99
C ALA A 191 5.14 0.85 -1.35
N ASP A 192 4.43 0.04 -0.56
CA ASP A 192 2.99 -0.08 -0.64
C ASP A 192 2.27 0.72 0.47
N GLU A 193 0.94 0.71 0.45
CA GLU A 193 0.12 1.42 1.43
C GLU A 193 0.17 0.80 2.84
N SER A 194 0.59 -0.46 2.96
CA SER A 194 0.77 -1.15 4.24
C SER A 194 2.04 -0.77 4.97
N GLY A 195 2.91 0.01 4.33
CA GLY A 195 4.21 0.41 4.86
C GLY A 195 5.33 -0.61 4.59
N VAL A 196 5.04 -1.68 3.83
CA VAL A 196 6.08 -2.60 3.35
C VAL A 196 6.86 -1.90 2.24
N HIS A 197 8.18 -1.95 2.32
CA HIS A 197 9.04 -1.29 1.34
C HIS A 197 10.30 -2.09 1.05
N SER A 198 10.86 -1.87 -0.15
CA SER A 198 12.13 -2.45 -0.57
C SER A 198 13.31 -1.87 0.23
N LYS A 199 14.43 -2.59 0.27
CA LYS A 199 15.67 -2.14 0.92
C LYS A 199 16.21 -0.83 0.35
N GLN A 200 15.91 -0.58 -0.94
CA GLN A 200 16.36 0.62 -1.65
C GLN A 200 15.38 1.79 -1.51
N TYR A 201 14.29 1.63 -0.74
CA TYR A 201 13.28 2.65 -0.62
C TYR A 201 13.85 3.95 -0.04
N ARG A 202 13.67 5.04 -0.79
CA ARG A 202 13.94 6.42 -0.37
C ARG A 202 12.94 7.35 -1.04
N LYS A 203 12.22 8.12 -0.25
CA LYS A 203 11.26 9.09 -0.77
C LYS A 203 11.99 10.22 -1.50
N ILE A 204 11.48 10.62 -2.67
CA ILE A 204 12.00 11.74 -3.47
C ILE A 204 11.14 12.98 -3.27
N PHE A 205 9.80 12.83 -3.35
CA PHE A 205 8.83 13.89 -3.06
C PHE A 205 7.48 13.33 -2.63
#